data_09493bbccb646b751c1d7670acce6a81
#
_entry.id   09493bbccb646b751c1d7670acce6a81
#
_cell.length_a   1.000
_cell.length_b   1.000
_cell.length_c   1.000
_cell.angle_alpha   90.00
_cell.angle_beta   90.00
_cell.angle_gamma   90.00
#
_symmetry.space_group_name_H-M   'P 1'
#
loop_
_entity.id
_entity.type
_entity.pdbx_description
1 polymer ?
#
loop_
_entity_poly.entity_id
_entity_poly.type
_entity_poly.pdbx_seq_one_letter_code
_entity_poly.pdbx_strand_id
1 'polypeptide(L)'
;MAVSAQMIEKDLAELWKSDPGEKTKIIGLQRVYTTNLVAYASDHEEGYRADLIMNDLAEKHPGRYILIRPAADKSEAPLRYYVLGHCFFGSGREKKVCCDLIKLVAQNEVIENLYGFTFSLLMPDLPVEFWWPGDLPYQNVYFDKMAEQSNRVWVDSSKFKDPIQSLSRLSAFWNSRYPHTLLGDLNWIRVQRWRALIAEMFDGEWAKYLKDVKKVSIAYGKGTQPTRSFFLACWLAAQMGWKYKGKRISEFPEKFEFEGPQGEVEVVLTPVPVRDIKLDRIFAIGLTTDGNQPALFTVIRDEDPHCVTARSEINQRVAFTRTVTFEHLQSNELLNVGLKHMEPDFIWKQTLQVIGTVLEKPDLTLV
;
A
#
# COMPACT_ATOMS: atom_id res chain seq x y z
N MET A 1 -7.18 33.93 18.07
CA MET A 1 -7.13 34.28 16.65
C MET A 1 -7.35 32.99 15.86
N ALA A 2 -8.23 33.00 14.84
CA ALA A 2 -8.44 31.79 14.04
C ALA A 2 -7.20 31.53 13.18
N VAL A 3 -6.78 30.26 13.07
CA VAL A 3 -5.66 29.84 12.20
C VAL A 3 -6.07 30.03 10.74
N SER A 4 -5.19 30.64 9.93
CA SER A 4 -5.39 30.80 8.50
C SER A 4 -4.20 30.27 7.69
N ALA A 5 -4.44 29.88 6.44
CA ALA A 5 -3.37 29.43 5.54
C ALA A 5 -2.28 30.51 5.35
N GLN A 6 -2.68 31.78 5.28
CA GLN A 6 -1.74 32.92 5.17
C GLN A 6 -0.81 33.03 6.38
N MET A 7 -1.29 32.72 7.60
CA MET A 7 -0.41 32.68 8.79
C MET A 7 0.62 31.57 8.66
N ILE A 8 0.23 30.39 8.23
CA ILE A 8 1.13 29.24 8.04
C ILE A 8 2.17 29.56 6.96
N GLU A 9 1.76 30.12 5.82
CA GLU A 9 2.68 30.52 4.76
C GLU A 9 3.65 31.64 5.19
N LYS A 10 3.18 32.56 6.02
CA LYS A 10 4.03 33.59 6.61
C LYS A 10 5.09 32.99 7.52
N ASP A 11 4.67 32.10 8.43
CA ASP A 11 5.58 31.43 9.37
C ASP A 11 6.61 30.54 8.63
N LEU A 12 6.17 29.83 7.58
CA LEU A 12 7.08 29.13 6.67
C LEU A 12 8.08 30.09 6.01
N ALA A 13 7.61 31.23 5.52
CA ALA A 13 8.47 32.22 4.88
C ALA A 13 9.48 32.83 5.88
N GLU A 14 9.08 33.02 7.14
CA GLU A 14 9.98 33.46 8.22
C GLU A 14 11.00 32.41 8.60
N LEU A 15 10.57 31.14 8.71
CA LEU A 15 11.46 30.00 8.99
C LEU A 15 12.62 29.94 8.00
N TRP A 16 12.35 30.22 6.72
CA TRP A 16 13.36 30.18 5.66
C TRP A 16 14.22 31.46 5.54
N LYS A 17 13.82 32.55 6.20
CA LYS A 17 14.61 33.79 6.27
C LYS A 17 15.61 33.78 7.40
N SER A 18 15.32 33.02 8.45
CA SER A 18 16.06 33.04 9.71
C SER A 18 17.08 31.91 9.74
N ASP A 19 18.28 32.16 9.25
CA ASP A 19 19.48 31.54 9.82
C ASP A 19 20.32 32.58 10.52
N PRO A 20 19.98 32.93 11.79
CA PRO A 20 20.66 34.03 12.53
C PRO A 20 21.99 33.59 13.15
N GLY A 21 22.42 32.32 13.03
CA GLY A 21 23.45 31.73 13.87
C GLY A 21 24.73 31.28 13.21
N GLU A 22 24.77 31.02 11.92
CA GLU A 22 26.01 30.60 11.25
C GLU A 22 26.62 31.74 10.41
N LYS A 23 27.73 32.32 10.93
CA LYS A 23 28.64 33.18 10.19
C LYS A 23 29.35 32.48 9.02
N THR A 24 29.01 31.23 8.74
CA THR A 24 29.42 30.47 7.58
C THR A 24 28.35 30.64 6.53
N LYS A 25 28.67 31.31 5.44
CA LYS A 25 27.84 31.31 4.20
C LYS A 25 27.57 29.86 3.86
N ILE A 26 26.40 29.32 4.25
CA ILE A 26 25.86 28.08 3.65
C ILE A 26 25.56 28.41 2.21
N ILE A 27 26.54 28.17 1.35
CA ILE A 27 26.43 28.37 -0.09
C ILE A 27 25.40 27.32 -0.55
N GLY A 28 24.15 27.78 -0.79
CA GLY A 28 23.16 27.00 -1.52
C GLY A 28 22.15 26.21 -0.69
N LEU A 29 21.44 26.87 0.23
CA LEU A 29 20.16 26.32 0.69
C LEU A 29 19.16 26.39 -0.46
N GLN A 30 18.66 25.24 -0.92
CA GLN A 30 17.70 25.14 -2.01
C GLN A 30 16.42 24.46 -1.52
N ARG A 31 15.30 25.18 -1.60
CA ARG A 31 13.97 24.59 -1.41
C ARG A 31 13.60 23.83 -2.68
N VAL A 32 13.22 22.56 -2.51
CA VAL A 32 12.83 21.68 -3.62
C VAL A 32 11.47 21.07 -3.31
N TYR A 33 10.60 21.10 -4.30
CA TYR A 33 9.29 20.50 -4.21
C TYR A 33 9.02 19.66 -5.44
N THR A 34 8.80 18.37 -5.26
CA THR A 34 8.42 17.43 -6.33
C THR A 34 7.02 16.88 -6.15
N THR A 35 6.48 16.95 -4.92
CA THR A 35 5.17 16.41 -4.57
C THR A 35 4.57 17.12 -3.36
N ASN A 36 3.26 17.01 -3.21
CA ASN A 36 2.55 17.24 -1.97
C ASN A 36 2.21 15.87 -1.36
N LEU A 37 2.64 15.58 -0.14
CA LEU A 37 2.21 14.41 0.61
C LEU A 37 1.36 14.83 1.79
N VAL A 38 0.08 14.46 1.76
CA VAL A 38 -0.85 14.69 2.87
C VAL A 38 -1.09 13.38 3.58
N ALA A 39 -0.85 13.31 4.89
CA ALA A 39 -1.16 12.16 5.72
C ALA A 39 -2.20 12.51 6.78
N TYR A 40 -3.15 11.61 7.00
CA TYR A 40 -4.10 11.68 8.10
C TYR A 40 -3.81 10.54 9.08
N ALA A 41 -3.66 10.86 10.35
CA ALA A 41 -3.53 9.88 11.43
C ALA A 41 -4.78 9.90 12.31
N SER A 42 -5.31 8.72 12.64
CA SER A 42 -6.55 8.58 13.42
C SER A 42 -6.33 8.81 14.92
N ASP A 43 -5.10 8.65 15.39
CA ASP A 43 -4.73 8.82 16.79
C ASP A 43 -3.29 9.36 16.95
N HIS A 44 -2.88 9.56 18.19
CA HIS A 44 -1.57 10.13 18.51
C HIS A 44 -0.41 9.19 18.14
N GLU A 45 -0.54 7.87 18.35
CA GLU A 45 0.51 6.90 18.08
C GLU A 45 0.73 6.75 16.57
N GLU A 46 -0.36 6.68 15.81
CA GLU A 46 -0.30 6.68 14.36
C GLU A 46 0.30 7.98 13.83
N GLY A 47 -0.06 9.14 14.42
CA GLY A 47 0.51 10.44 14.10
C GLY A 47 2.01 10.51 14.34
N TYR A 48 2.50 9.95 15.42
CA TYR A 48 3.94 9.87 15.68
C TYR A 48 4.67 8.98 14.66
N ARG A 49 4.10 7.82 14.35
CA ARG A 49 4.67 6.93 13.31
C ARG A 49 4.66 7.58 11.93
N ALA A 50 3.56 8.25 11.57
CA ALA A 50 3.46 8.96 10.30
C ALA A 50 4.49 10.08 10.18
N ASP A 51 4.73 10.82 11.25
CA ASP A 51 5.74 11.88 11.31
C ASP A 51 7.16 11.34 11.02
N LEU A 52 7.55 10.24 11.66
CA LEU A 52 8.84 9.60 11.40
C LEU A 52 8.98 9.14 9.95
N ILE A 53 7.93 8.55 9.39
CA ILE A 53 7.90 8.07 8.01
C ILE A 53 8.00 9.25 7.03
N MET A 54 7.27 10.34 7.28
CA MET A 54 7.29 11.52 6.43
C MET A 54 8.67 12.20 6.44
N ASN A 55 9.36 12.25 7.58
CA ASN A 55 10.72 12.78 7.67
C ASN A 55 11.71 11.94 6.84
N ASP A 56 11.64 10.60 6.88
CA ASP A 56 12.49 9.73 6.05
C ASP A 56 12.17 9.87 4.54
N LEU A 57 10.90 10.00 4.19
CA LEU A 57 10.47 10.20 2.81
C LEU A 57 10.90 11.56 2.25
N ALA A 58 10.93 12.59 3.07
CA ALA A 58 11.30 13.94 2.65
C ALA A 58 12.73 14.02 2.08
N GLU A 59 13.64 13.17 2.54
CA GLU A 59 14.99 13.07 2.00
C GLU A 59 15.03 12.47 0.57
N LYS A 60 14.09 11.58 0.27
CA LYS A 60 14.04 10.85 -1.00
C LYS A 60 13.10 11.50 -2.02
N HIS A 61 12.07 12.16 -1.52
CA HIS A 61 11.02 12.84 -2.29
C HIS A 61 10.79 14.25 -1.72
N PRO A 62 11.70 15.20 -1.92
CA PRO A 62 11.53 16.53 -1.37
C PRO A 62 10.23 17.16 -1.85
N GLY A 63 9.45 17.73 -0.92
CA GLY A 63 8.11 18.21 -1.22
C GLY A 63 7.49 19.03 -0.09
N ARG A 64 6.19 19.25 -0.18
CA ARG A 64 5.41 19.79 0.93
C ARG A 64 4.66 18.64 1.62
N TYR A 65 4.93 18.47 2.89
CA TYR A 65 4.40 17.41 3.73
C TYR A 65 3.40 18.00 4.72
N ILE A 66 2.17 17.47 4.73
CA ILE A 66 1.11 17.93 5.63
C ILE A 66 0.61 16.73 6.44
N LEU A 67 0.83 16.76 7.75
CA LEU A 67 0.32 15.72 8.67
C LEU A 67 -0.85 16.27 9.46
N ILE A 68 -2.01 15.60 9.35
CA ILE A 68 -3.20 15.91 10.12
C ILE A 68 -3.40 14.84 11.17
N ARG A 69 -3.64 15.24 12.41
CA ARG A 69 -3.95 14.34 13.51
C ARG A 69 -4.96 14.95 14.50
N PRO A 70 -5.73 14.12 15.21
CA PRO A 70 -6.63 14.59 16.24
C PRO A 70 -5.87 15.22 17.41
N ALA A 71 -6.49 16.19 18.05
CA ALA A 71 -6.03 16.73 19.32
C ALA A 71 -6.19 15.67 20.42
N ALA A 72 -5.24 15.62 21.35
CA ALA A 72 -5.28 14.67 22.46
C ALA A 72 -6.36 15.04 23.50
N ASP A 73 -6.61 16.33 23.68
CA ASP A 73 -7.54 16.85 24.69
C ASP A 73 -8.50 17.88 24.05
N LYS A 74 -9.78 17.81 24.46
CA LYS A 74 -10.82 18.76 24.05
C LYS A 74 -10.64 20.18 24.66
N SER A 75 -9.81 20.33 25.68
CA SER A 75 -9.45 21.63 26.25
C SER A 75 -8.49 22.42 25.35
N GLU A 76 -7.89 21.79 24.36
CA GLU A 76 -6.99 22.43 23.40
C GLU A 76 -7.74 23.30 22.38
N ALA A 77 -7.04 24.24 21.74
CA ALA A 77 -7.63 25.06 20.68
C ALA A 77 -8.19 24.16 19.56
N PRO A 78 -9.31 24.54 18.93
CA PRO A 78 -9.96 23.75 17.87
C PRO A 78 -9.03 23.34 16.73
N LEU A 79 -8.06 24.19 16.38
CA LEU A 79 -7.01 23.93 15.40
C LEU A 79 -5.70 24.57 15.88
N ARG A 80 -4.63 23.79 15.85
CA ARG A 80 -3.26 24.24 16.06
C ARG A 80 -2.40 23.77 14.90
N TYR A 81 -1.32 24.47 14.63
CA TYR A 81 -0.36 24.06 13.61
C TYR A 81 1.08 24.23 14.09
N TYR A 82 1.95 23.49 13.44
CA TYR A 82 3.40 23.59 13.59
C TYR A 82 4.02 23.56 12.20
N VAL A 83 5.00 24.41 11.97
CA VAL A 83 5.77 24.44 10.72
C VAL A 83 7.23 24.11 11.01
N LEU A 84 7.80 23.24 10.18
CA LEU A 84 9.18 22.80 10.29
C LEU A 84 9.82 22.80 8.90
N GLY A 85 11.11 23.14 8.85
CA GLY A 85 11.95 22.90 7.69
C GLY A 85 12.73 21.60 7.88
N HIS A 86 12.59 20.66 6.97
CA HIS A 86 13.43 19.47 6.94
C HIS A 86 14.51 19.65 5.89
N CYS A 87 15.79 19.61 6.32
CA CYS A 87 16.94 19.86 5.45
C CYS A 87 17.93 18.71 5.50
N PHE A 88 18.41 18.28 4.35
CA PHE A 88 19.40 17.23 4.20
C PHE A 88 20.45 17.62 3.15
N PHE A 89 21.60 16.96 3.16
CA PHE A 89 22.63 17.19 2.14
C PHE A 89 22.30 16.40 0.88
N GLY A 90 22.20 17.08 -0.25
CA GLY A 90 22.08 16.44 -1.56
C GLY A 90 23.30 15.58 -1.90
N SER A 91 23.19 14.78 -2.94
CA SER A 91 24.21 13.80 -3.37
C SER A 91 25.62 14.35 -3.59
N GLY A 92 25.80 15.68 -3.70
CA GLY A 92 27.11 16.35 -3.85
C GLY A 92 27.68 16.96 -2.57
N ARG A 93 27.02 16.84 -1.41
CA ARG A 93 27.41 17.45 -0.10
C ARG A 93 27.61 18.97 -0.09
N GLU A 94 27.43 19.67 -1.20
CA GLU A 94 27.68 21.11 -1.31
C GLU A 94 26.41 21.95 -1.11
N LYS A 95 25.22 21.35 -1.31
CA LYS A 95 23.94 22.04 -1.20
C LYS A 95 23.03 21.32 -0.22
N LYS A 96 22.43 22.06 0.70
CA LYS A 96 21.32 21.56 1.52
C LYS A 96 20.03 21.67 0.71
N VAL A 97 19.35 20.55 0.54
CA VAL A 97 17.99 20.48 0.01
C VAL A 97 17.04 20.54 1.18
N CYS A 98 16.04 21.41 1.11
CA CYS A 98 15.08 21.60 2.18
C CYS A 98 13.65 21.51 1.64
N CYS A 99 12.74 21.01 2.48
CA CYS A 99 11.31 20.90 2.21
C CYS A 99 10.48 21.31 3.43
N ASP A 100 9.20 21.54 3.22
CA ASP A 100 8.28 22.00 4.25
C ASP A 100 7.57 20.82 4.91
N LEU A 101 7.46 20.84 6.24
CA LEU A 101 6.61 19.96 7.01
C LEU A 101 5.63 20.80 7.85
N ILE A 102 4.32 20.63 7.58
CA ILE A 102 3.21 21.29 8.26
C ILE A 102 2.47 20.22 9.07
N LYS A 103 2.31 20.43 10.39
CA LYS A 103 1.52 19.57 11.25
C LYS A 103 0.27 20.31 11.69
N LEU A 104 -0.89 19.76 11.39
CA LEU A 104 -2.19 20.25 11.80
C LEU A 104 -2.73 19.36 12.93
N VAL A 105 -3.01 19.95 14.08
CA VAL A 105 -3.61 19.24 15.23
C VAL A 105 -4.98 19.86 15.46
N ALA A 106 -6.04 19.09 15.25
CA ALA A 106 -7.40 19.59 15.29
C ALA A 106 -8.33 18.71 16.11
N GLN A 107 -9.36 19.30 16.68
CA GLN A 107 -10.47 18.57 17.29
C GLN A 107 -11.26 17.83 16.21
N ASN A 108 -11.84 16.67 16.55
CA ASN A 108 -12.52 15.79 15.57
C ASN A 108 -13.62 16.51 14.79
N GLU A 109 -14.37 17.41 15.46
CA GLU A 109 -15.45 18.20 14.86
C GLU A 109 -14.96 19.19 13.81
N VAL A 110 -13.68 19.58 13.88
CA VAL A 110 -13.03 20.48 12.92
C VAL A 110 -12.44 19.74 11.73
N ILE A 111 -11.95 18.52 11.97
CA ILE A 111 -11.22 17.71 10.97
C ILE A 111 -12.04 17.51 9.70
N GLU A 112 -13.33 17.20 9.82
CA GLU A 112 -14.20 16.96 8.67
C GLU A 112 -14.24 18.11 7.68
N ASN A 113 -14.04 19.35 8.16
CA ASN A 113 -14.05 20.56 7.36
C ASN A 113 -12.64 21.05 6.98
N LEU A 114 -11.56 20.36 7.39
CA LEU A 114 -10.19 20.77 7.09
C LEU A 114 -9.76 20.53 5.65
N TYR A 115 -10.50 19.80 4.84
CA TYR A 115 -10.09 19.49 3.46
C TYR A 115 -9.83 20.76 2.63
N GLY A 116 -10.73 21.73 2.66
CA GLY A 116 -10.54 23.00 1.94
C GLY A 116 -9.34 23.82 2.46
N PHE A 117 -9.13 23.80 3.78
CA PHE A 117 -7.96 24.40 4.41
C PHE A 117 -6.66 23.69 3.98
N THR A 118 -6.66 22.36 3.97
CA THR A 118 -5.52 21.54 3.53
C THR A 118 -5.17 21.85 2.07
N PHE A 119 -6.15 21.93 1.18
CA PHE A 119 -5.92 22.29 -0.22
C PHE A 119 -5.29 23.66 -0.38
N SER A 120 -5.65 24.64 0.44
CA SER A 120 -5.07 25.99 0.38
C SER A 120 -3.59 26.03 0.80
N LEU A 121 -3.07 24.96 1.41
CA LEU A 121 -1.68 24.81 1.81
C LEU A 121 -0.83 24.02 0.82
N LEU A 122 -1.42 23.41 -0.20
CA LEU A 122 -0.68 22.62 -1.20
C LEU A 122 0.16 23.53 -2.10
N MET A 123 1.29 23.02 -2.53
CA MET A 123 2.06 23.65 -3.61
C MET A 123 1.33 23.45 -4.92
N PRO A 124 1.03 24.54 -5.67
CA PRO A 124 0.32 24.45 -6.94
C PRO A 124 1.13 23.64 -7.96
N ASP A 125 0.42 23.04 -8.92
CA ASP A 125 0.99 22.33 -10.08
C ASP A 125 1.82 21.06 -9.73
N LEU A 126 1.84 20.64 -8.46
CA LEU A 126 2.50 19.41 -8.04
C LEU A 126 1.47 18.33 -7.73
N PRO A 127 1.84 17.04 -7.98
CA PRO A 127 0.97 15.94 -7.64
C PRO A 127 0.65 15.91 -6.15
N VAL A 128 -0.58 15.51 -5.83
CA VAL A 128 -1.08 15.34 -4.48
C VAL A 128 -1.19 13.85 -4.17
N GLU A 129 -0.35 13.40 -3.25
CA GLU A 129 -0.35 12.05 -2.70
C GLU A 129 -1.04 12.09 -1.34
N PHE A 130 -2.17 11.41 -1.19
CA PHE A 130 -2.90 11.34 0.06
C PHE A 130 -2.67 9.98 0.72
N TRP A 131 -2.04 9.96 1.88
CA TRP A 131 -1.75 8.75 2.61
C TRP A 131 -2.66 8.59 3.83
N TRP A 132 -3.40 7.47 3.86
CA TRP A 132 -4.22 7.04 4.96
C TRP A 132 -3.60 5.80 5.62
N PRO A 133 -2.83 5.94 6.72
CA PRO A 133 -2.04 4.86 7.30
C PRO A 133 -2.83 3.81 8.09
N GLY A 134 -4.02 4.16 8.56
CA GLY A 134 -4.84 3.33 9.44
C GLY A 134 -5.90 2.49 8.73
N ASP A 135 -6.89 2.10 9.51
CA ASP A 135 -8.07 1.40 9.00
C ASP A 135 -8.86 2.27 8.02
N LEU A 136 -9.45 1.66 6.99
CA LEU A 136 -10.21 2.41 5.99
C LEU A 136 -11.46 3.03 6.63
N PRO A 137 -11.65 4.37 6.59
CA PRO A 137 -12.75 5.00 7.28
C PRO A 137 -14.09 4.69 6.63
N TYR A 138 -15.13 4.61 7.44
CA TYR A 138 -16.50 4.50 6.97
C TYR A 138 -17.18 5.88 6.99
N GLN A 139 -17.71 6.34 5.82
CA GLN A 139 -18.43 7.63 5.70
C GLN A 139 -17.65 8.83 6.29
N ASN A 140 -16.39 8.99 5.91
CA ASN A 140 -15.56 10.10 6.38
C ASN A 140 -15.46 11.19 5.31
N VAL A 141 -16.03 12.34 5.59
CA VAL A 141 -16.09 13.49 4.65
C VAL A 141 -14.69 13.97 4.29
N TYR A 142 -13.78 14.04 5.23
CA TYR A 142 -12.40 14.47 4.98
C TYR A 142 -11.70 13.49 4.02
N PHE A 143 -11.81 12.18 4.28
CA PHE A 143 -11.24 11.16 3.39
C PHE A 143 -11.79 11.28 1.97
N ASP A 144 -13.13 11.35 1.84
CA ASP A 144 -13.81 11.41 0.54
C ASP A 144 -13.37 12.65 -0.26
N LYS A 145 -13.30 13.82 0.39
CA LYS A 145 -12.91 15.07 -0.27
C LYS A 145 -11.42 15.12 -0.62
N MET A 146 -10.57 14.61 0.25
CA MET A 146 -9.15 14.49 -0.05
C MET A 146 -8.90 13.50 -1.19
N ALA A 147 -9.56 12.35 -1.18
CA ALA A 147 -9.45 11.35 -2.23
C ALA A 147 -9.89 11.88 -3.59
N GLU A 148 -11.01 12.62 -3.66
CA GLU A 148 -11.55 13.21 -4.88
C GLU A 148 -10.56 14.18 -5.57
N GLN A 149 -9.74 14.86 -4.79
CA GLN A 149 -8.84 15.92 -5.27
C GLN A 149 -7.37 15.47 -5.35
N SER A 150 -7.06 14.26 -4.92
CA SER A 150 -5.70 13.73 -4.94
C SER A 150 -5.40 13.05 -6.27
N ASN A 151 -4.14 13.07 -6.68
CA ASN A 151 -3.68 12.27 -7.81
C ASN A 151 -3.62 10.81 -7.43
N ARG A 152 -3.27 10.51 -6.17
CA ARG A 152 -3.22 9.14 -5.65
C ARG A 152 -3.58 9.08 -4.17
N VAL A 153 -4.30 8.04 -3.80
CA VAL A 153 -4.55 7.65 -2.40
C VAL A 153 -3.72 6.43 -2.06
N TRP A 154 -3.00 6.49 -0.94
CA TRP A 154 -2.24 5.39 -0.38
C TRP A 154 -2.95 4.84 0.85
N VAL A 155 -3.17 3.52 0.87
CA VAL A 155 -3.70 2.77 2.01
C VAL A 155 -2.75 1.64 2.39
N ASP A 156 -2.99 1.03 3.53
CA ASP A 156 -2.31 -0.20 3.95
C ASP A 156 -3.36 -1.24 4.38
N SER A 157 -3.78 -2.09 3.46
CA SER A 157 -4.82 -3.09 3.74
C SER A 157 -4.41 -4.13 4.79
N SER A 158 -3.14 -4.19 5.18
CA SER A 158 -2.71 -5.00 6.34
C SER A 158 -3.16 -4.43 7.69
N LYS A 159 -3.69 -3.20 7.70
CA LYS A 159 -4.20 -2.50 8.87
C LYS A 159 -5.72 -2.53 8.98
N PHE A 160 -6.41 -3.06 7.99
CA PHE A 160 -7.86 -3.10 7.98
C PHE A 160 -8.38 -4.05 9.06
N LYS A 161 -9.30 -3.57 9.89
CA LYS A 161 -9.96 -4.36 10.94
C LYS A 161 -10.93 -5.37 10.32
N ASP A 162 -11.66 -4.95 9.30
CA ASP A 162 -12.49 -5.81 8.45
C ASP A 162 -11.98 -5.76 7.01
N PRO A 163 -11.08 -6.68 6.61
CA PRO A 163 -10.52 -6.69 5.28
C PRO A 163 -11.55 -6.94 4.17
N ILE A 164 -12.57 -7.76 4.43
CA ILE A 164 -13.60 -8.08 3.44
C ILE A 164 -14.38 -6.82 3.09
N GLN A 165 -14.95 -6.16 4.09
CA GLN A 165 -15.72 -4.94 3.90
C GLN A 165 -14.86 -3.82 3.31
N SER A 166 -13.66 -3.63 3.82
CA SER A 166 -12.76 -2.56 3.37
C SER A 166 -12.28 -2.76 1.94
N LEU A 167 -11.92 -3.99 1.54
CA LEU A 167 -11.50 -4.30 0.17
C LEU A 167 -12.67 -4.23 -0.82
N SER A 168 -13.87 -4.68 -0.43
CA SER A 168 -15.09 -4.50 -1.22
C SER A 168 -15.35 -3.01 -1.50
N ARG A 169 -15.19 -2.16 -0.48
CA ARG A 169 -15.33 -0.70 -0.63
C ARG A 169 -14.24 -0.10 -1.51
N LEU A 170 -12.98 -0.52 -1.36
CA LEU A 170 -11.89 -0.06 -2.21
C LEU A 170 -12.10 -0.43 -3.67
N SER A 171 -12.60 -1.64 -3.97
CA SER A 171 -12.91 -2.04 -5.34
C SER A 171 -14.04 -1.20 -5.94
N ALA A 172 -15.08 -0.90 -5.17
CA ALA A 172 -16.17 0.00 -5.58
C ALA A 172 -15.69 1.46 -5.75
N PHE A 173 -14.85 1.95 -4.82
CA PHE A 173 -14.21 3.25 -4.88
C PHE A 173 -13.45 3.45 -6.19
N TRP A 174 -12.59 2.48 -6.55
CA TRP A 174 -11.80 2.56 -7.76
C TRP A 174 -12.66 2.58 -9.04
N ASN A 175 -13.75 1.82 -9.05
CA ASN A 175 -14.54 1.63 -10.27
C ASN A 175 -15.53 2.77 -10.54
N SER A 176 -16.01 3.48 -9.54
CA SER A 176 -17.18 4.34 -9.70
C SER A 176 -17.05 5.78 -9.17
N ARG A 177 -16.31 6.01 -8.10
CA ARG A 177 -16.39 7.29 -7.38
C ARG A 177 -15.27 8.28 -7.72
N TYR A 178 -14.08 7.77 -8.02
CA TYR A 178 -12.89 8.59 -8.22
C TYR A 178 -12.10 8.16 -9.46
N PRO A 179 -12.65 8.37 -10.67
CA PRO A 179 -12.08 7.83 -11.92
C PRO A 179 -10.70 8.41 -12.25
N HIS A 180 -10.34 9.55 -11.68
CA HIS A 180 -9.08 10.25 -11.92
C HIS A 180 -8.03 10.03 -10.80
N THR A 181 -8.41 9.37 -9.70
CA THR A 181 -7.53 9.14 -8.56
C THR A 181 -6.93 7.75 -8.63
N LEU A 182 -5.62 7.66 -8.59
CA LEU A 182 -4.93 6.38 -8.49
C LEU A 182 -5.05 5.83 -7.07
N LEU A 183 -5.19 4.51 -6.92
CA LEU A 183 -5.15 3.84 -5.63
C LEU A 183 -3.87 3.04 -5.51
N GLY A 184 -3.09 3.32 -4.46
CA GLY A 184 -1.94 2.54 -4.03
C GLY A 184 -2.25 1.79 -2.73
N ASP A 185 -1.78 0.56 -2.61
CA ASP A 185 -1.86 -0.21 -1.38
C ASP A 185 -0.48 -0.73 -1.00
N LEU A 186 -0.01 -0.35 0.21
CA LEU A 186 1.29 -0.79 0.70
C LEU A 186 1.36 -2.32 0.82
N ASN A 187 0.24 -2.97 1.11
CA ASN A 187 0.17 -4.41 1.20
C ASN A 187 0.29 -5.09 -0.18
N TRP A 188 -0.18 -4.43 -1.24
CA TRP A 188 0.06 -4.84 -2.62
C TRP A 188 1.54 -4.75 -3.01
N ILE A 189 2.25 -3.72 -2.56
CA ILE A 189 3.71 -3.60 -2.77
C ILE A 189 4.45 -4.74 -2.05
N ARG A 190 4.01 -5.14 -0.84
CA ARG A 190 4.63 -6.25 -0.09
C ARG A 190 4.60 -7.58 -0.84
N VAL A 191 3.62 -7.82 -1.69
CA VAL A 191 3.54 -9.07 -2.49
C VAL A 191 4.24 -8.98 -3.84
N GLN A 192 4.85 -7.84 -4.18
CA GLN A 192 5.51 -7.63 -5.47
C GLN A 192 6.62 -8.65 -5.75
N ARG A 193 7.47 -8.94 -4.75
CA ARG A 193 8.55 -9.93 -4.91
C ARG A 193 8.03 -11.35 -5.10
N TRP A 194 6.92 -11.71 -4.43
CA TRP A 194 6.25 -12.98 -4.64
C TRP A 194 5.74 -13.09 -6.06
N ARG A 195 5.06 -12.06 -6.55
CA ARG A 195 4.53 -12.01 -7.92
C ARG A 195 5.65 -12.14 -8.95
N ALA A 196 6.74 -11.41 -8.77
CA ALA A 196 7.90 -11.47 -9.67
C ALA A 196 8.50 -12.88 -9.70
N LEU A 197 8.74 -13.49 -8.55
CA LEU A 197 9.35 -14.81 -8.47
C LEU A 197 8.42 -15.90 -9.02
N ILE A 198 7.11 -15.79 -8.83
CA ILE A 198 6.13 -16.69 -9.45
C ILE A 198 6.16 -16.53 -10.99
N ALA A 199 6.16 -15.29 -11.49
CA ALA A 199 6.18 -15.02 -12.92
C ALA A 199 7.45 -15.56 -13.59
N GLU A 200 8.62 -15.37 -12.97
CA GLU A 200 9.91 -15.90 -13.47
C GLU A 200 9.90 -17.43 -13.67
N MET A 201 9.13 -18.17 -12.87
CA MET A 201 9.03 -19.62 -13.03
C MET A 201 8.36 -20.04 -14.35
N PHE A 202 7.63 -19.13 -14.97
CA PHE A 202 6.91 -19.39 -16.22
C PHE A 202 7.53 -18.68 -17.42
N ASP A 203 8.77 -18.23 -17.31
CA ASP A 203 9.48 -17.65 -18.44
C ASP A 203 9.87 -18.73 -19.47
N GLY A 204 9.90 -18.32 -20.73
CA GLY A 204 10.33 -19.17 -21.83
C GLY A 204 9.45 -20.41 -22.04
N GLU A 205 10.08 -21.59 -22.01
CA GLU A 205 9.39 -22.86 -22.29
C GLU A 205 8.37 -23.30 -21.24
N TRP A 206 8.44 -22.74 -20.02
CA TRP A 206 7.54 -23.08 -18.91
C TRP A 206 6.17 -22.40 -19.05
N ALA A 207 6.03 -21.34 -19.84
CA ALA A 207 4.75 -20.65 -20.08
C ALA A 207 3.64 -21.59 -20.59
N LYS A 208 4.00 -22.66 -21.26
CA LYS A 208 3.04 -23.67 -21.77
C LYS A 208 2.20 -24.32 -20.66
N TYR A 209 2.74 -24.41 -19.43
CA TYR A 209 2.03 -25.02 -18.29
C TYR A 209 0.95 -24.13 -17.68
N LEU A 210 0.98 -22.82 -17.92
CA LEU A 210 0.01 -21.88 -17.32
C LEU A 210 -1.44 -22.22 -17.65
N LYS A 211 -1.71 -22.64 -18.89
CA LYS A 211 -3.06 -23.02 -19.34
C LYS A 211 -3.61 -24.28 -18.64
N ASP A 212 -2.71 -25.14 -18.16
CA ASP A 212 -3.04 -26.45 -17.56
C ASP A 212 -3.10 -26.39 -16.02
N VAL A 213 -2.99 -25.20 -15.40
CA VAL A 213 -3.11 -25.03 -13.95
C VAL A 213 -4.53 -25.41 -13.50
N LYS A 214 -4.60 -26.32 -12.55
CA LYS A 214 -5.86 -26.82 -11.93
C LYS A 214 -6.02 -26.44 -10.47
N LYS A 215 -4.91 -26.26 -9.79
CA LYS A 215 -4.94 -25.94 -8.37
C LYS A 215 -3.86 -24.93 -8.01
N VAL A 216 -4.26 -23.95 -7.19
CA VAL A 216 -3.37 -23.02 -6.50
C VAL A 216 -3.56 -23.20 -5.00
N SER A 217 -2.48 -23.48 -4.29
CA SER A 217 -2.46 -23.60 -2.83
C SER A 217 -1.56 -22.53 -2.25
N ILE A 218 -2.08 -21.71 -1.33
CA ILE A 218 -1.31 -20.63 -0.69
C ILE A 218 -1.35 -20.84 0.83
N ALA A 219 -0.19 -21.03 1.44
CA ALA A 219 -0.05 -21.19 2.88
C ALA A 219 0.31 -19.84 3.53
N TYR A 220 -0.40 -19.47 4.59
CA TYR A 220 -0.20 -18.21 5.33
C TYR A 220 -0.18 -18.45 6.84
N GLY A 221 0.35 -17.50 7.63
CA GLY A 221 0.45 -17.61 9.06
C GLY A 221 -0.90 -17.63 9.76
N LYS A 222 -1.16 -18.68 10.56
CA LYS A 222 -2.37 -18.79 11.37
C LYS A 222 -2.44 -17.65 12.40
N GLY A 223 -3.61 -17.03 12.55
CA GLY A 223 -3.84 -15.89 13.47
C GLY A 223 -3.62 -14.53 12.81
N THR A 224 -3.32 -14.50 11.51
CA THR A 224 -3.27 -13.26 10.71
C THR A 224 -4.39 -13.25 9.67
N GLN A 225 -4.75 -12.05 9.20
CA GLN A 225 -5.68 -11.92 8.07
C GLN A 225 -5.00 -12.35 6.78
N PRO A 226 -5.60 -13.22 5.94
CA PRO A 226 -4.96 -13.74 4.74
C PRO A 226 -4.94 -12.74 3.56
N THR A 227 -4.94 -11.44 3.81
CA THR A 227 -5.07 -10.38 2.79
C THR A 227 -4.01 -10.49 1.70
N ARG A 228 -2.75 -10.77 2.05
CA ARG A 228 -1.66 -10.94 1.06
C ARG A 228 -1.85 -12.19 0.22
N SER A 229 -2.26 -13.29 0.83
CA SER A 229 -2.55 -14.55 0.13
C SER A 229 -3.74 -14.37 -0.81
N PHE A 230 -4.75 -13.65 -0.37
CA PHE A 230 -5.89 -13.29 -1.18
C PHE A 230 -5.50 -12.40 -2.38
N PHE A 231 -4.59 -11.42 -2.18
CA PHE A 231 -4.06 -10.61 -3.27
C PHE A 231 -3.32 -11.45 -4.31
N LEU A 232 -2.47 -12.40 -3.88
CA LEU A 232 -1.80 -13.31 -4.82
C LEU A 232 -2.78 -14.18 -5.59
N ALA A 233 -3.81 -14.70 -4.93
CA ALA A 233 -4.85 -15.50 -5.57
C ALA A 233 -5.61 -14.69 -6.64
N CYS A 234 -6.07 -13.49 -6.29
CA CYS A 234 -6.79 -12.60 -7.22
C CYS A 234 -5.88 -12.08 -8.35
N TRP A 235 -4.58 -11.84 -8.05
CA TRP A 235 -3.60 -11.50 -9.07
C TRP A 235 -3.43 -12.61 -10.09
N LEU A 236 -3.24 -13.85 -9.66
CA LEU A 236 -3.17 -15.01 -10.56
C LEU A 236 -4.42 -15.11 -11.42
N ALA A 237 -5.60 -15.02 -10.80
CA ALA A 237 -6.86 -15.06 -11.53
C ALA A 237 -6.97 -13.93 -12.57
N ALA A 238 -6.53 -12.72 -12.23
CA ALA A 238 -6.53 -11.58 -13.15
C ALA A 238 -5.56 -11.80 -14.32
N GLN A 239 -4.32 -12.23 -14.05
CA GLN A 239 -3.31 -12.45 -15.10
C GLN A 239 -3.64 -13.63 -16.02
N MET A 240 -4.28 -14.66 -15.45
CA MET A 240 -4.69 -15.86 -16.19
C MET A 240 -6.07 -15.70 -16.86
N GLY A 241 -6.77 -14.59 -16.65
CA GLY A 241 -8.12 -14.35 -17.17
C GLY A 241 -9.18 -15.31 -16.63
N TRP A 242 -8.98 -15.85 -15.42
CA TRP A 242 -9.94 -16.76 -14.81
C TRP A 242 -11.21 -16.03 -14.37
N LYS A 243 -12.37 -16.71 -14.50
CA LYS A 243 -13.68 -16.17 -14.11
C LYS A 243 -14.15 -16.81 -12.81
N TYR A 244 -14.49 -16.00 -11.82
CA TYR A 244 -14.98 -16.48 -10.53
C TYR A 244 -16.33 -17.19 -10.64
N LYS A 245 -16.47 -18.40 -10.06
CA LYS A 245 -17.69 -19.22 -10.14
C LYS A 245 -18.64 -19.02 -8.94
N GLY A 246 -18.24 -18.30 -7.92
CA GLY A 246 -19.14 -17.92 -6.82
C GLY A 246 -19.23 -18.90 -5.66
N LYS A 247 -18.24 -19.77 -5.46
CA LYS A 247 -18.25 -20.72 -4.32
C LYS A 247 -17.31 -20.28 -3.22
N ARG A 248 -17.80 -20.23 -1.99
CA ARG A 248 -17.13 -19.79 -0.79
C ARG A 248 -17.44 -20.66 0.41
N ILE A 249 -16.50 -20.82 1.37
CA ILE A 249 -16.63 -21.76 2.48
C ILE A 249 -16.56 -21.11 3.87
N SER A 250 -16.01 -19.88 4.03
CA SER A 250 -15.84 -19.24 5.35
C SER A 250 -16.05 -17.72 5.34
N GLU A 251 -15.94 -17.06 6.49
CA GLU A 251 -15.99 -15.58 6.65
C GLU A 251 -14.95 -14.86 5.80
N PHE A 252 -13.76 -15.46 5.62
CA PHE A 252 -12.78 -15.07 4.62
C PHE A 252 -12.66 -16.22 3.61
N PRO A 253 -12.56 -15.93 2.28
CA PRO A 253 -12.55 -17.01 1.29
C PRO A 253 -11.28 -17.86 1.44
N GLU A 254 -11.38 -18.97 2.17
CA GLU A 254 -10.32 -19.98 2.28
C GLU A 254 -10.23 -20.86 1.03
N LYS A 255 -11.38 -21.11 0.38
CA LYS A 255 -11.47 -21.86 -0.88
C LYS A 255 -12.40 -21.16 -1.84
N PHE A 256 -11.97 -20.99 -3.08
CA PHE A 256 -12.80 -20.46 -4.16
C PHE A 256 -12.47 -21.13 -5.50
N GLU A 257 -13.46 -21.17 -6.36
CA GLU A 257 -13.42 -21.83 -7.64
C GLU A 257 -13.51 -20.82 -8.77
N PHE A 258 -12.65 -21.00 -9.76
CA PHE A 258 -12.63 -20.22 -10.99
C PHE A 258 -12.83 -21.12 -12.22
N GLU A 259 -13.31 -20.54 -13.30
CA GLU A 259 -13.30 -21.10 -14.64
C GLU A 259 -12.06 -20.62 -15.37
N GLY A 260 -11.15 -21.53 -15.69
CA GLY A 260 -9.93 -21.27 -16.49
C GLY A 260 -10.07 -21.78 -17.92
N PRO A 261 -9.06 -21.58 -18.76
CA PRO A 261 -9.07 -21.99 -20.18
C PRO A 261 -9.29 -23.49 -20.41
N GLN A 262 -8.84 -24.32 -19.48
CA GLN A 262 -8.94 -25.79 -19.52
C GLN A 262 -9.94 -26.35 -18.50
N GLY A 263 -10.90 -25.53 -18.06
CA GLY A 263 -11.94 -25.89 -17.11
C GLY A 263 -11.69 -25.36 -15.70
N GLU A 264 -12.16 -26.05 -14.69
CA GLU A 264 -12.18 -25.58 -13.31
C GLU A 264 -10.77 -25.46 -12.69
N VAL A 265 -10.55 -24.36 -11.96
CA VAL A 265 -9.35 -24.08 -11.18
C VAL A 265 -9.73 -23.85 -9.72
N GLU A 266 -9.16 -24.66 -8.84
CA GLU A 266 -9.35 -24.54 -7.40
C GLU A 266 -8.25 -23.67 -6.79
N VAL A 267 -8.63 -22.67 -5.98
CA VAL A 267 -7.70 -21.87 -5.17
C VAL A 267 -7.98 -22.09 -3.70
N VAL A 268 -6.95 -22.45 -2.93
CA VAL A 268 -7.06 -22.77 -1.50
C VAL A 268 -6.08 -21.93 -0.69
N LEU A 269 -6.59 -21.20 0.30
CA LEU A 269 -5.79 -20.50 1.29
C LEU A 269 -5.75 -21.31 2.58
N THR A 270 -4.56 -21.75 3.01
CA THR A 270 -4.38 -22.64 4.16
C THR A 270 -3.63 -21.94 5.28
N PRO A 271 -4.25 -21.77 6.47
CA PRO A 271 -3.54 -21.26 7.63
C PRO A 271 -2.57 -22.32 8.18
N VAL A 272 -1.30 -21.93 8.38
CA VAL A 272 -0.28 -22.80 8.97
C VAL A 272 0.18 -22.25 10.32
N PRO A 273 0.49 -23.12 11.30
CA PRO A 273 1.04 -22.70 12.58
C PRO A 273 2.36 -21.95 12.41
N VAL A 274 2.51 -20.81 13.10
CA VAL A 274 3.72 -20.00 13.08
C VAL A 274 4.18 -19.71 14.51
N ARG A 275 5.48 -19.63 14.71
CA ARG A 275 6.08 -19.31 16.02
C ARG A 275 5.97 -17.82 16.35
N ASP A 276 5.97 -16.95 15.33
CA ASP A 276 5.86 -15.49 15.47
C ASP A 276 4.64 -14.97 14.69
N ILE A 277 3.58 -14.64 15.43
CA ILE A 277 2.27 -14.21 14.88
C ILE A 277 2.29 -12.77 14.35
N LYS A 278 3.34 -11.98 14.64
CA LYS A 278 3.34 -10.53 14.38
C LYS A 278 3.36 -10.13 12.90
N LEU A 279 3.50 -11.08 11.99
CA LEU A 279 3.65 -10.77 10.56
C LEU A 279 2.65 -11.57 9.75
N ASP A 280 1.75 -10.87 9.03
CA ASP A 280 0.99 -11.43 7.92
C ASP A 280 1.98 -11.92 6.86
N ARG A 281 2.34 -13.20 6.94
CA ARG A 281 3.37 -13.81 6.09
C ARG A 281 2.76 -14.88 5.21
N ILE A 282 3.13 -14.83 3.95
CA ILE A 282 2.99 -15.95 3.03
C ILE A 282 4.16 -16.90 3.29
N PHE A 283 3.87 -18.20 3.45
CA PHE A 283 4.87 -19.23 3.66
C PHE A 283 5.16 -20.02 2.40
N ALA A 284 4.11 -20.33 1.64
CA ALA A 284 4.26 -21.06 0.41
C ALA A 284 3.15 -20.73 -0.57
N ILE A 285 3.47 -20.84 -1.85
CA ILE A 285 2.48 -20.95 -2.92
C ILE A 285 2.87 -22.12 -3.81
N GLY A 286 1.89 -22.92 -4.20
CA GLY A 286 2.05 -24.04 -5.12
C GLY A 286 1.01 -23.94 -6.24
N LEU A 287 1.45 -24.12 -7.49
CA LEU A 287 0.59 -24.24 -8.66
C LEU A 287 0.77 -25.67 -9.22
N THR A 288 -0.33 -26.41 -9.30
CA THR A 288 -0.35 -27.79 -9.82
C THR A 288 -1.06 -27.80 -11.16
N THR A 289 -0.45 -28.47 -12.13
CA THR A 289 -1.02 -28.66 -13.46
C THR A 289 -1.46 -30.10 -13.65
N ASP A 290 -2.48 -30.32 -14.50
CA ASP A 290 -3.04 -31.63 -14.82
C ASP A 290 -3.07 -31.80 -16.35
N GLY A 291 -1.91 -31.72 -16.98
CA GLY A 291 -1.74 -31.92 -18.42
C GLY A 291 -1.01 -33.22 -18.75
N ASN A 292 -0.65 -33.42 -20.02
CA ASN A 292 0.12 -34.57 -20.48
C ASN A 292 1.48 -34.73 -19.76
N GLN A 293 1.98 -33.64 -19.16
CA GLN A 293 3.17 -33.63 -18.31
C GLN A 293 2.81 -32.91 -17.01
N PRO A 294 2.38 -33.65 -15.97
CA PRO A 294 2.07 -33.03 -14.68
C PRO A 294 3.25 -32.26 -14.12
N ALA A 295 2.99 -31.05 -13.67
CA ALA A 295 4.00 -30.18 -13.11
C ALA A 295 3.54 -29.54 -11.79
N LEU A 296 4.50 -29.28 -10.93
CA LEU A 296 4.35 -28.57 -9.67
C LEU A 296 5.33 -27.41 -9.63
N PHE A 297 4.80 -26.21 -9.52
CA PHE A 297 5.57 -24.97 -9.35
C PHE A 297 5.36 -24.47 -7.94
N THR A 298 6.43 -24.32 -7.16
CA THR A 298 6.36 -23.92 -5.76
C THR A 298 7.27 -22.74 -5.49
N VAL A 299 6.81 -21.84 -4.63
CA VAL A 299 7.62 -20.80 -3.98
C VAL A 299 7.42 -20.96 -2.49
N ILE A 300 8.47 -21.30 -1.78
CA ILE A 300 8.42 -21.68 -0.36
C ILE A 300 9.41 -20.83 0.42
N ARG A 301 8.97 -20.30 1.56
CA ARG A 301 9.86 -19.63 2.52
C ARG A 301 10.65 -20.68 3.27
N ASP A 302 11.97 -20.50 3.30
CA ASP A 302 12.89 -21.42 3.96
C ASP A 302 12.87 -21.26 5.50
N GLU A 303 13.68 -22.05 6.20
CA GLU A 303 13.87 -21.92 7.64
C GLU A 303 14.44 -20.55 8.01
N ASP A 304 15.34 -20.01 7.21
CA ASP A 304 15.70 -18.59 7.25
C ASP A 304 14.52 -17.76 6.70
N PRO A 305 13.85 -16.95 7.55
CA PRO A 305 12.67 -16.21 7.14
C PRO A 305 12.93 -15.12 6.07
N HIS A 306 14.19 -14.83 5.78
CA HIS A 306 14.59 -13.93 4.71
C HIS A 306 14.82 -14.64 3.38
N CYS A 307 14.89 -15.98 3.36
CA CYS A 307 15.09 -16.76 2.16
C CYS A 307 13.80 -17.37 1.64
N VAL A 308 13.64 -17.36 0.33
CA VAL A 308 12.50 -17.93 -0.39
C VAL A 308 13.02 -18.71 -1.58
N THR A 309 12.61 -19.97 -1.68
CA THR A 309 13.05 -20.87 -2.77
C THR A 309 11.90 -21.12 -3.74
N ALA A 310 12.14 -20.81 -5.01
CA ALA A 310 11.30 -21.20 -6.14
C ALA A 310 11.79 -22.53 -6.71
N ARG A 311 10.87 -23.46 -6.96
CA ARG A 311 11.18 -24.78 -7.51
C ARG A 311 10.10 -25.21 -8.49
N SER A 312 10.53 -25.78 -9.62
CA SER A 312 9.66 -26.44 -10.59
C SER A 312 9.99 -27.94 -10.65
N GLU A 313 8.95 -28.75 -10.62
CA GLU A 313 9.02 -30.20 -10.81
C GLU A 313 8.16 -30.59 -12.00
N ILE A 314 8.75 -31.31 -12.96
CA ILE A 314 8.05 -31.81 -14.14
C ILE A 314 8.17 -33.33 -14.14
N ASN A 315 7.04 -34.03 -14.19
CA ASN A 315 7.00 -35.49 -14.08
C ASN A 315 7.79 -35.98 -12.85
N GLN A 316 7.61 -35.31 -11.70
CA GLN A 316 8.27 -35.61 -10.42
C GLN A 316 9.81 -35.43 -10.42
N ARG A 317 10.38 -34.78 -11.45
CA ARG A 317 11.80 -34.46 -11.51
C ARG A 317 11.99 -32.94 -11.37
N VAL A 318 12.95 -32.56 -10.53
CA VAL A 318 13.31 -31.15 -10.36
C VAL A 318 13.90 -30.62 -11.68
N ALA A 319 13.26 -29.61 -12.23
CA ALA A 319 13.67 -28.96 -13.45
C ALA A 319 14.34 -27.61 -13.19
N PHE A 320 13.94 -26.92 -12.10
CA PHE A 320 14.46 -25.62 -11.73
C PHE A 320 14.45 -25.43 -10.22
N THR A 321 15.47 -24.78 -9.69
CA THR A 321 15.51 -24.33 -8.29
C THR A 321 16.28 -23.01 -8.20
N ARG A 322 15.70 -22.02 -7.51
CA ARG A 322 16.35 -20.72 -7.26
C ARG A 322 15.96 -20.21 -5.87
N THR A 323 16.95 -19.84 -5.07
CA THR A 323 16.74 -19.17 -3.79
C THR A 323 17.05 -17.68 -3.91
N VAL A 324 16.20 -16.85 -3.35
CA VAL A 324 16.34 -15.40 -3.31
C VAL A 324 16.10 -14.87 -1.90
N THR A 325 16.69 -13.71 -1.58
CA THR A 325 16.48 -13.06 -0.29
C THR A 325 15.32 -12.08 -0.37
N PHE A 326 14.35 -12.19 0.54
CA PHE A 326 13.25 -11.25 0.71
C PHE A 326 13.48 -10.37 1.93
N GLU A 327 13.79 -9.11 1.71
CA GLU A 327 13.85 -8.12 2.78
C GLU A 327 12.44 -7.77 3.26
N HIS A 328 12.33 -7.53 4.56
CA HIS A 328 11.09 -7.04 5.15
C HIS A 328 11.05 -5.51 5.07
N LEU A 329 10.32 -4.98 4.08
CA LEU A 329 10.18 -3.55 3.90
C LEU A 329 9.23 -2.94 4.93
N GLN A 330 9.68 -1.87 5.58
CA GLN A 330 8.86 -1.04 6.47
C GLN A 330 7.96 -0.09 5.67
N SER A 331 7.00 0.57 6.31
CA SER A 331 6.03 1.43 5.62
C SER A 331 6.68 2.63 4.88
N ASN A 332 7.77 3.19 5.41
CA ASN A 332 8.55 4.23 4.73
C ASN A 332 9.20 3.74 3.43
N GLU A 333 9.76 2.52 3.45
CA GLU A 333 10.36 1.89 2.28
C GLU A 333 9.31 1.53 1.23
N LEU A 334 8.14 1.04 1.67
CA LEU A 334 7.02 0.74 0.78
C LEU A 334 6.47 2.01 0.11
N LEU A 335 6.25 3.08 0.88
CA LEU A 335 5.84 4.37 0.32
C LEU A 335 6.91 4.92 -0.63
N ASN A 336 8.21 4.81 -0.27
CA ASN A 336 9.30 5.20 -1.15
C ASN A 336 9.29 4.43 -2.48
N VAL A 337 9.01 3.13 -2.46
CA VAL A 337 8.83 2.33 -3.69
C VAL A 337 7.63 2.84 -4.48
N GLY A 338 6.50 3.06 -3.82
CA GLY A 338 5.27 3.51 -4.47
C GLY A 338 5.39 4.90 -5.08
N LEU A 339 5.99 5.86 -4.37
CA LEU A 339 6.16 7.25 -4.82
C LEU A 339 7.13 7.40 -6.01
N LYS A 340 8.00 6.42 -6.25
CA LYS A 340 8.86 6.40 -7.44
C LYS A 340 8.10 6.13 -8.76
N HIS A 341 6.93 5.50 -8.66
CA HIS A 341 6.13 5.13 -9.80
C HIS A 341 4.93 6.07 -9.93
N MET A 342 5.02 7.06 -10.81
CA MET A 342 3.96 8.05 -11.04
C MET A 342 2.80 7.49 -11.88
N GLU A 343 3.03 6.41 -12.62
CA GLU A 343 2.05 5.84 -13.53
C GLU A 343 1.05 4.91 -12.83
N PRO A 344 -0.13 4.70 -13.45
CA PRO A 344 -1.11 3.73 -12.97
C PRO A 344 -0.56 2.30 -12.95
N ASP A 345 -0.72 1.58 -11.84
CA ASP A 345 -0.46 0.14 -11.79
C ASP A 345 -1.66 -0.62 -12.38
N PHE A 346 -1.58 -0.94 -13.68
CA PHE A 346 -2.62 -1.66 -14.40
C PHE A 346 -2.82 -3.08 -13.85
N ILE A 347 -1.76 -3.72 -13.34
CA ILE A 347 -1.83 -5.06 -12.75
C ILE A 347 -2.64 -4.98 -11.44
N TRP A 348 -2.39 -3.96 -10.63
CA TRP A 348 -3.19 -3.70 -9.43
C TRP A 348 -4.66 -3.44 -9.76
N LYS A 349 -4.92 -2.61 -10.76
CA LYS A 349 -6.28 -2.31 -11.19
C LYS A 349 -7.06 -3.57 -11.61
N GLN A 350 -6.44 -4.44 -12.42
CA GLN A 350 -7.04 -5.72 -12.84
C GLN A 350 -7.27 -6.65 -11.64
N THR A 351 -6.29 -6.72 -10.73
CA THR A 351 -6.40 -7.52 -9.51
C THR A 351 -7.56 -7.03 -8.63
N LEU A 352 -7.70 -5.72 -8.46
CA LEU A 352 -8.76 -5.11 -7.66
C LEU A 352 -10.16 -5.37 -8.26
N GLN A 353 -10.28 -5.45 -9.58
CA GLN A 353 -11.54 -5.86 -10.24
C GLN A 353 -11.92 -7.30 -9.89
N VAL A 354 -10.95 -8.22 -9.88
CA VAL A 354 -11.19 -9.60 -9.45
C VAL A 354 -11.56 -9.65 -7.97
N ILE A 355 -10.87 -8.89 -7.11
CA ILE A 355 -11.20 -8.77 -5.69
C ILE A 355 -12.65 -8.33 -5.52
N GLY A 356 -13.09 -7.28 -6.21
CA GLY A 356 -14.48 -6.82 -6.20
C GLY A 356 -15.45 -7.94 -6.60
N THR A 357 -15.18 -8.60 -7.73
CA THR A 357 -16.02 -9.69 -8.23
C THR A 357 -16.14 -10.86 -7.23
N VAL A 358 -15.06 -11.19 -6.52
CA VAL A 358 -15.06 -12.26 -5.51
C VAL A 358 -15.82 -11.83 -4.26
N LEU A 359 -15.74 -10.57 -3.86
CA LEU A 359 -16.33 -10.06 -2.62
C LEU A 359 -17.80 -9.57 -2.79
N GLU A 360 -18.22 -9.21 -4.01
CA GLU A 360 -19.57 -8.68 -4.29
C GLU A 360 -20.65 -9.75 -4.45
N LYS A 361 -20.31 -11.04 -4.57
CA LYS A 361 -21.34 -12.08 -4.75
C LYS A 361 -22.11 -12.37 -3.47
N PRO A 362 -23.48 -12.55 -3.61
CA PRO A 362 -24.44 -12.47 -2.50
C PRO A 362 -24.42 -13.60 -1.46
N ASP A 363 -23.51 -14.56 -1.53
CA ASP A 363 -23.30 -15.53 -0.45
C ASP A 363 -22.55 -14.93 0.77
N LEU A 364 -22.27 -13.62 0.73
CA LEU A 364 -21.81 -12.77 1.83
C LEU A 364 -23.01 -12.27 2.66
N THR A 365 -23.86 -13.12 3.15
CA THR A 365 -24.74 -12.76 4.26
C THR A 365 -23.85 -12.55 5.48
N LEU A 366 -23.62 -11.30 5.78
CA LEU A 366 -23.15 -10.86 7.09
C LEU A 366 -24.20 -11.30 8.13
N VAL A 367 -23.87 -12.28 8.97
CA VAL A 367 -24.58 -12.53 10.22
C VAL A 367 -23.88 -11.75 11.30
#